data_460558ba2513c05c4ed2f2cc5d3b97e9
#
_entry.id   460558ba2513c05c4ed2f2cc5d3b97e9
#
_cell.length_a   1.000
_cell.length_b   1.000
_cell.length_c   1.000
_cell.angle_alpha   90.00
_cell.angle_beta   90.00
_cell.angle_gamma   90.00
#
_symmetry.space_group_name_H-M   'P 1'
#
loop_
_entity.id
_entity.type
_entity.pdbx_description
1 polymer ?
#
loop_
_entity_poly.entity_id
_entity_poly.type
_entity_poly.pdbx_seq_one_letter_code
_entity_poly.pdbx_strand_id
1 'polypeptide(L)'
;MTGSIETYPVTSFVKRITLASGGTAFIDGFNMIVASVALTLMSDVFNPVEVGLYASLYVLGVFLAALLGGKIGDRVGRTVIYKAVPLCIIVISVLMLFWHTAFALLLGRFLMGIFVGADYPMANTIVSEWSPGSWRSKSLVILMMAWYVGALVGSVVGYCMYGVGEQWPWLLFTPAVPALIFFLLRLSVPESPRWLVAQTKTTDADRVLKKVFGASADVKDLGAVQEESGEQMPRTSLIQAFKMGYFKRFFFVAVFWVCQCAPVTVVFMFGPTILQTFGLGSGALSVLGTALIYVFFMLGVAPAIKCINGMPRRTTVIVTYAFMAAALLLLGLFSNASPIVVLVLFAIYALPYGLQSVLDNVYPPELFPTEVRSTAIGSLTAISKLGGAVASFLFPMGLEGFGLGSMFIVGGVISIIGLVVSIFMAPETKGLSLEESSSL
;
A
#
# COMPACT_ATOMS: atom_id res chain seq x y z
N MET A 1 21.44 7.63 -33.11
CA MET A 1 20.25 7.71 -32.19
C MET A 1 20.75 7.24 -30.85
N THR A 2 20.97 8.14 -29.90
CA THR A 2 21.32 7.79 -28.53
C THR A 2 20.08 7.12 -27.94
N GLY A 3 20.16 5.80 -27.71
CA GLY A 3 19.07 5.03 -27.11
C GLY A 3 18.87 5.49 -25.67
N SER A 4 17.69 5.88 -25.28
CA SER A 4 17.33 6.04 -23.88
C SER A 4 16.70 4.73 -23.40
N ILE A 5 16.89 4.34 -22.14
CA ILE A 5 16.21 3.18 -21.51
C ILE A 5 14.68 3.29 -21.67
N GLU A 6 14.18 4.51 -21.85
CA GLU A 6 12.78 4.83 -22.11
C GLU A 6 12.24 4.20 -23.42
N THR A 7 13.11 4.01 -24.41
CA THR A 7 12.76 3.52 -25.78
C THR A 7 13.05 2.04 -25.97
N TYR A 8 13.64 1.36 -24.99
CA TYR A 8 13.95 -0.06 -25.09
C TYR A 8 12.71 -0.93 -25.14
N PRO A 9 12.78 -2.10 -25.80
CA PRO A 9 11.68 -3.05 -25.83
C PRO A 9 11.44 -3.66 -24.44
N VAL A 10 10.20 -4.01 -24.18
CA VAL A 10 9.81 -4.72 -22.94
C VAL A 10 10.32 -6.16 -23.01
N THR A 11 11.43 -6.45 -22.36
CA THR A 11 12.05 -7.77 -22.32
C THR A 11 11.33 -8.69 -21.34
N SER A 12 11.57 -10.01 -21.46
CA SER A 12 11.09 -10.99 -20.46
C SER A 12 11.66 -10.73 -19.06
N PHE A 13 12.87 -10.15 -18.99
CA PHE A 13 13.48 -9.72 -17.74
C PHE A 13 12.69 -8.60 -17.07
N VAL A 14 12.25 -7.57 -17.81
CA VAL A 14 11.41 -6.48 -17.29
C VAL A 14 10.08 -7.01 -16.74
N LYS A 15 9.43 -7.93 -17.44
CA LYS A 15 8.19 -8.58 -16.97
C LYS A 15 8.43 -9.38 -15.68
N ARG A 16 9.56 -10.11 -15.62
CA ARG A 16 9.94 -10.88 -14.42
C ARG A 16 10.26 -9.99 -13.23
N ILE A 17 10.96 -8.88 -13.41
CA ILE A 17 11.18 -7.88 -12.34
C ILE A 17 9.85 -7.30 -11.86
N THR A 18 8.93 -6.97 -12.77
CA THR A 18 7.59 -6.48 -12.40
C THR A 18 6.88 -7.50 -11.52
N LEU A 19 6.91 -8.79 -11.88
CA LEU A 19 6.30 -9.86 -11.09
C LEU A 19 7.00 -10.02 -9.73
N ALA A 20 8.33 -10.07 -9.71
CA ALA A 20 9.12 -10.23 -8.48
C ALA A 20 8.92 -9.06 -7.50
N SER A 21 8.76 -7.83 -8.02
CA SER A 21 8.48 -6.64 -7.22
C SER A 21 7.02 -6.55 -6.79
N GLY A 22 6.08 -7.10 -7.59
CA GLY A 22 4.71 -7.31 -7.17
C GLY A 22 4.59 -8.18 -5.92
N GLY A 23 5.60 -9.01 -5.66
CA GLY A 23 5.72 -9.82 -4.45
C GLY A 23 5.69 -9.02 -3.15
N THR A 24 6.22 -7.80 -3.13
CA THR A 24 6.12 -6.90 -1.97
C THR A 24 4.67 -6.67 -1.58
N ALA A 25 3.89 -6.17 -2.52
CA ALA A 25 2.49 -5.87 -2.28
C ALA A 25 1.66 -7.13 -2.06
N PHE A 26 1.96 -8.23 -2.77
CA PHE A 26 1.31 -9.52 -2.56
C PHE A 26 1.51 -10.04 -1.13
N ILE A 27 2.76 -10.03 -0.63
CA ILE A 27 3.07 -10.48 0.72
C ILE A 27 2.39 -9.60 1.76
N ASP A 28 2.34 -8.28 1.54
CA ASP A 28 1.65 -7.34 2.43
C ASP A 28 0.16 -7.65 2.52
N GLY A 29 -0.55 -7.71 1.39
CA GLY A 29 -1.96 -8.04 1.35
C GLY A 29 -2.26 -9.42 1.96
N PHE A 30 -1.47 -10.44 1.61
CA PHE A 30 -1.58 -11.78 2.15
C PHE A 30 -1.41 -11.80 3.68
N ASN A 31 -0.31 -11.22 4.19
CA ASN A 31 0.00 -11.17 5.61
C ASN A 31 -1.04 -10.39 6.42
N MET A 32 -1.53 -9.27 5.86
CA MET A 32 -2.54 -8.45 6.53
C MET A 32 -3.83 -9.24 6.75
N ILE A 33 -4.27 -9.99 5.75
CA ILE A 33 -5.52 -10.73 5.80
C ILE A 33 -5.41 -12.01 6.63
N VAL A 34 -4.34 -12.77 6.47
CA VAL A 34 -4.11 -13.96 7.30
C VAL A 34 -4.04 -13.59 8.78
N ALA A 35 -3.39 -12.46 9.12
CA ALA A 35 -3.36 -11.95 10.48
C ALA A 35 -4.74 -11.50 10.99
N SER A 36 -5.58 -10.92 10.12
CA SER A 36 -6.96 -10.57 10.42
C SER A 36 -7.81 -11.82 10.74
N VAL A 37 -7.63 -12.90 9.97
CA VAL A 37 -8.28 -14.19 10.23
C VAL A 37 -7.76 -14.82 11.53
N ALA A 38 -6.42 -14.83 11.73
CA ALA A 38 -5.83 -15.35 12.96
C ALA A 38 -6.37 -14.63 14.19
N LEU A 39 -6.59 -13.31 14.10
CA LEU A 39 -7.13 -12.51 15.20
C LEU A 39 -8.52 -12.98 15.65
N THR A 40 -9.38 -13.47 14.75
CA THR A 40 -10.70 -14.03 15.12
C THR A 40 -10.58 -15.34 15.87
N LEU A 41 -9.46 -16.02 15.82
CA LEU A 41 -9.16 -17.27 16.51
C LEU A 41 -8.36 -17.06 17.80
N MET A 42 -8.01 -15.81 18.14
CA MET A 42 -7.15 -15.43 19.27
C MET A 42 -7.95 -14.70 20.35
N SER A 43 -9.26 -14.94 20.48
CA SER A 43 -10.13 -14.29 21.45
C SER A 43 -9.66 -14.43 22.89
N ASP A 44 -9.00 -15.55 23.22
CA ASP A 44 -8.51 -15.85 24.56
C ASP A 44 -7.08 -15.36 24.82
N VAL A 45 -6.40 -14.85 23.77
CA VAL A 45 -5.00 -14.41 23.85
C VAL A 45 -4.89 -12.90 24.11
N PHE A 46 -5.83 -12.11 23.59
CA PHE A 46 -5.77 -10.66 23.60
C PHE A 46 -7.00 -10.03 24.25
N ASN A 47 -6.78 -9.01 25.07
CA ASN A 47 -7.81 -8.06 25.45
C ASN A 47 -8.06 -7.01 24.33
N PRO A 48 -9.13 -6.20 24.35
CA PRO A 48 -9.44 -5.25 23.28
C PRO A 48 -8.33 -4.23 22.97
N VAL A 49 -7.56 -3.83 23.98
CA VAL A 49 -6.41 -2.92 23.81
C VAL A 49 -5.28 -3.63 23.06
N GLU A 50 -4.99 -4.87 23.39
CA GLU A 50 -3.97 -5.70 22.74
C GLU A 50 -4.37 -6.04 21.30
N VAL A 51 -5.66 -6.27 21.03
CA VAL A 51 -6.21 -6.41 19.67
C VAL A 51 -5.94 -5.15 18.85
N GLY A 52 -6.20 -3.98 19.43
CA GLY A 52 -5.90 -2.70 18.81
C GLY A 52 -4.40 -2.50 18.55
N LEU A 53 -3.56 -2.85 19.52
CA LEU A 53 -2.10 -2.84 19.38
C LEU A 53 -1.62 -3.80 18.28
N TYR A 54 -2.17 -5.02 18.24
CA TYR A 54 -1.80 -6.02 17.22
C TYR A 54 -2.04 -5.52 15.80
N ALA A 55 -3.15 -4.83 15.57
CA ALA A 55 -3.45 -4.22 14.27
C ALA A 55 -2.60 -2.96 14.00
N SER A 56 -2.50 -2.06 14.97
CA SER A 56 -1.84 -0.75 14.79
C SER A 56 -0.32 -0.86 14.69
N LEU A 57 0.32 -1.74 15.45
CA LEU A 57 1.78 -1.90 15.45
C LEU A 57 2.33 -2.34 14.08
N TYR A 58 1.57 -3.16 13.35
CA TYR A 58 1.94 -3.48 11.97
C TYR A 58 2.00 -2.22 11.09
N VAL A 59 0.95 -1.40 11.12
CA VAL A 59 0.88 -0.17 10.32
C VAL A 59 1.94 0.85 10.75
N LEU A 60 2.21 0.95 12.06
CA LEU A 60 3.30 1.78 12.60
C LEU A 60 4.67 1.28 12.15
N GLY A 61 4.88 -0.03 12.10
CA GLY A 61 6.11 -0.63 11.55
C GLY A 61 6.31 -0.24 10.09
N VAL A 62 5.27 -0.37 9.26
CA VAL A 62 5.28 0.06 7.85
C VAL A 62 5.61 1.55 7.73
N PHE A 63 4.98 2.39 8.55
CA PHE A 63 5.23 3.83 8.61
C PHE A 63 6.69 4.16 8.90
N LEU A 64 7.25 3.62 9.97
CA LEU A 64 8.63 3.89 10.39
C LEU A 64 9.65 3.44 9.34
N ALA A 65 9.43 2.25 8.78
CA ALA A 65 10.33 1.71 7.77
C ALA A 65 10.24 2.43 6.43
N ALA A 66 9.08 2.89 6.03
CA ALA A 66 8.91 3.70 4.81
C ALA A 66 9.67 5.04 4.90
N LEU A 67 9.70 5.66 6.09
CA LEU A 67 10.48 6.90 6.33
C LEU A 67 12.00 6.68 6.23
N LEU A 68 12.50 5.52 6.64
CA LEU A 68 13.93 5.23 6.76
C LEU A 68 14.46 4.42 5.58
N GLY A 69 13.60 3.58 4.97
CA GLY A 69 13.97 2.58 3.96
C GLY A 69 14.67 3.19 2.75
N GLY A 70 14.19 4.30 2.24
CA GLY A 70 14.81 5.00 1.11
C GLY A 70 16.27 5.37 1.39
N LYS A 71 16.53 6.00 2.56
CA LYS A 71 17.90 6.41 2.95
C LYS A 71 18.84 5.21 3.17
N ILE A 72 18.32 4.14 3.73
CA ILE A 72 19.09 2.91 3.97
C ILE A 72 19.40 2.25 2.62
N GLY A 73 18.42 2.15 1.71
CA GLY A 73 18.59 1.58 0.38
C GLY A 73 19.62 2.32 -0.49
N ASP A 74 19.65 3.63 -0.41
CA ASP A 74 20.64 4.45 -1.13
C ASP A 74 22.09 4.20 -0.65
N ARG A 75 22.28 3.84 0.63
CA ARG A 75 23.60 3.57 1.23
C ARG A 75 24.07 2.13 1.05
N VAL A 76 23.19 1.18 1.34
CA VAL A 76 23.53 -0.26 1.40
C VAL A 76 23.41 -0.93 0.02
N GLY A 77 22.59 -0.38 -0.85
CA GLY A 77 22.20 -0.98 -2.12
C GLY A 77 20.74 -1.41 -2.11
N ARG A 78 20.04 -1.06 -3.19
CA ARG A 78 18.59 -1.31 -3.29
C ARG A 78 18.27 -2.80 -3.35
N THR A 79 19.07 -3.54 -4.12
CA THR A 79 18.87 -4.98 -4.31
C THR A 79 19.21 -5.79 -3.06
N VAL A 80 20.10 -5.29 -2.22
CA VAL A 80 20.44 -5.97 -0.95
C VAL A 80 19.22 -6.01 -0.03
N ILE A 81 18.58 -4.85 0.22
CA ILE A 81 17.35 -4.77 1.04
C ILE A 81 16.22 -5.56 0.38
N TYR A 82 16.04 -5.38 -0.92
CA TYR A 82 15.03 -6.07 -1.72
C TYR A 82 15.08 -7.59 -1.62
N LYS A 83 16.28 -8.18 -1.50
CA LYS A 83 16.48 -9.63 -1.30
C LYS A 83 16.42 -10.04 0.18
N ALA A 84 16.89 -9.18 1.08
CA ALA A 84 16.93 -9.51 2.51
C ALA A 84 15.53 -9.51 3.14
N VAL A 85 14.64 -8.62 2.72
CA VAL A 85 13.31 -8.46 3.33
C VAL A 85 12.49 -9.76 3.30
N PRO A 86 12.31 -10.48 2.19
CA PRO A 86 11.57 -11.74 2.21
C PRO A 86 12.17 -12.78 3.17
N LEU A 87 13.49 -12.83 3.32
CA LEU A 87 14.13 -13.71 4.31
C LEU A 87 13.76 -13.31 5.73
N CYS A 88 13.77 -12.02 6.04
CA CYS A 88 13.35 -11.52 7.35
C CYS A 88 11.88 -11.88 7.63
N ILE A 89 11.00 -11.76 6.63
CA ILE A 89 9.59 -12.15 6.73
C ILE A 89 9.46 -13.64 7.03
N ILE A 90 10.24 -14.51 6.33
CA ILE A 90 10.27 -15.96 6.62
C ILE A 90 10.68 -16.21 8.06
N VAL A 91 11.77 -15.59 8.52
CA VAL A 91 12.28 -15.77 9.90
C VAL A 91 11.23 -15.37 10.92
N ILE A 92 10.60 -14.19 10.76
CA ILE A 92 9.58 -13.73 11.70
C ILE A 92 8.35 -14.64 11.65
N SER A 93 7.91 -15.08 10.47
CA SER A 93 6.78 -16.03 10.36
C SER A 93 7.07 -17.36 11.07
N VAL A 94 8.29 -17.87 10.96
CA VAL A 94 8.72 -19.08 11.69
C VAL A 94 8.75 -18.82 13.20
N LEU A 95 9.27 -17.68 13.66
CA LEU A 95 9.29 -17.34 15.09
C LEU A 95 7.87 -17.19 15.65
N MET A 96 6.93 -16.60 14.89
CA MET A 96 5.55 -16.45 15.32
C MET A 96 4.83 -17.79 15.48
N LEU A 97 5.27 -18.86 14.83
CA LEU A 97 4.77 -20.21 15.06
C LEU A 97 5.01 -20.70 16.50
N PHE A 98 6.11 -20.27 17.12
CA PHE A 98 6.51 -20.66 18.46
C PHE A 98 6.19 -19.61 19.53
N TRP A 99 5.75 -18.43 19.12
CA TRP A 99 5.41 -17.35 20.05
C TRP A 99 3.94 -17.42 20.44
N HIS A 100 3.67 -17.61 21.73
CA HIS A 100 2.33 -17.75 22.28
C HIS A 100 1.98 -16.63 23.29
N THR A 101 2.92 -15.72 23.58
CA THR A 101 2.67 -14.60 24.49
C THR A 101 2.22 -13.36 23.71
N ALA A 102 1.30 -12.58 24.30
CA ALA A 102 0.79 -11.35 23.70
C ALA A 102 1.96 -10.43 23.29
N PHE A 103 2.94 -10.20 24.18
CA PHE A 103 4.10 -9.35 23.86
C PHE A 103 4.89 -9.83 22.63
N ALA A 104 5.18 -11.14 22.54
CA ALA A 104 5.93 -11.67 21.40
C ALA A 104 5.18 -11.54 20.09
N LEU A 105 3.87 -11.76 20.08
CA LEU A 105 3.00 -11.59 18.92
C LEU A 105 2.91 -10.12 18.48
N LEU A 106 2.78 -9.19 19.44
CA LEU A 106 2.82 -7.75 19.16
C LEU A 106 4.16 -7.31 18.56
N LEU A 107 5.27 -7.82 19.12
CA LEU A 107 6.61 -7.58 18.57
C LEU A 107 6.74 -8.15 17.15
N GLY A 108 6.25 -9.37 16.92
CA GLY A 108 6.23 -10.00 15.60
C GLY A 108 5.47 -9.15 14.56
N ARG A 109 4.30 -8.63 14.94
CA ARG A 109 3.52 -7.74 14.06
C ARG A 109 4.25 -6.45 13.72
N PHE A 110 4.89 -5.84 14.72
CA PHE A 110 5.69 -4.64 14.49
C PHE A 110 6.87 -4.88 13.56
N LEU A 111 7.63 -5.96 13.79
CA LEU A 111 8.77 -6.35 12.93
C LEU A 111 8.32 -6.70 11.51
N MET A 112 7.21 -7.44 11.35
CA MET A 112 6.60 -7.67 10.03
C MET A 112 6.31 -6.36 9.30
N GLY A 113 5.70 -5.39 10.00
CA GLY A 113 5.44 -4.06 9.44
C GLY A 113 6.72 -3.35 9.00
N ILE A 114 7.79 -3.40 9.81
CA ILE A 114 9.09 -2.80 9.46
C ILE A 114 9.64 -3.42 8.16
N PHE A 115 9.66 -4.73 8.04
CA PHE A 115 10.23 -5.38 6.86
C PHE A 115 9.38 -5.11 5.61
N VAL A 116 8.08 -5.22 5.70
CA VAL A 116 7.18 -4.91 4.58
C VAL A 116 7.30 -3.42 4.18
N GLY A 117 7.33 -2.52 5.15
CA GLY A 117 7.49 -1.08 4.89
C GLY A 117 8.81 -0.71 4.24
N ALA A 118 9.91 -1.40 4.57
CA ALA A 118 11.21 -1.19 3.96
C ALA A 118 11.28 -1.70 2.51
N ASP A 119 10.49 -2.71 2.16
CA ASP A 119 10.48 -3.31 0.83
C ASP A 119 9.77 -2.45 -0.23
N TYR A 120 8.72 -1.71 0.15
CA TYR A 120 7.93 -0.90 -0.78
C TYR A 120 8.74 0.11 -1.60
N PRO A 121 9.56 1.00 -0.98
CA PRO A 121 10.36 1.93 -1.75
C PRO A 121 11.38 1.20 -2.64
N MET A 122 11.93 0.07 -2.20
CA MET A 122 12.90 -0.71 -2.99
C MET A 122 12.24 -1.31 -4.22
N ALA A 123 11.11 -1.99 -4.06
CA ALA A 123 10.37 -2.61 -5.16
C ALA A 123 9.92 -1.58 -6.21
N ASN A 124 9.35 -0.46 -5.77
CA ASN A 124 8.90 0.61 -6.66
C ASN A 124 10.07 1.24 -7.44
N THR A 125 11.19 1.49 -6.75
CA THR A 125 12.37 2.06 -7.38
C THR A 125 13.00 1.10 -8.38
N ILE A 126 13.21 -0.17 -8.01
CA ILE A 126 13.78 -1.18 -8.91
C ILE A 126 12.92 -1.33 -10.16
N VAL A 127 11.59 -1.43 -10.01
CA VAL A 127 10.69 -1.52 -11.17
C VAL A 127 10.77 -0.27 -12.04
N SER A 128 10.77 0.93 -11.46
CA SER A 128 10.81 2.17 -12.23
C SER A 128 12.13 2.37 -12.98
N GLU A 129 13.24 1.93 -12.41
CA GLU A 129 14.58 2.06 -13.00
C GLU A 129 14.88 1.04 -14.10
N TRP A 130 14.26 -0.13 -14.03
CA TRP A 130 14.39 -1.18 -15.03
C TRP A 130 13.31 -1.16 -16.11
N SER A 131 12.23 -0.38 -15.92
CA SER A 131 11.11 -0.36 -16.86
C SER A 131 11.25 0.71 -17.93
N PRO A 132 11.13 0.34 -19.21
CA PRO A 132 10.94 1.30 -20.29
C PRO A 132 9.72 2.19 -20.05
N GLY A 133 9.71 3.41 -20.61
CA GLY A 133 8.62 4.37 -20.42
C GLY A 133 7.24 3.81 -20.76
N SER A 134 7.15 3.02 -21.83
CA SER A 134 5.91 2.34 -22.26
C SER A 134 5.35 1.31 -21.28
N TRP A 135 6.18 0.79 -20.37
CA TRP A 135 5.80 -0.27 -19.39
C TRP A 135 5.74 0.23 -17.96
N ARG A 136 6.41 1.34 -17.61
CA ARG A 136 6.56 1.85 -16.24
C ARG A 136 5.23 2.04 -15.51
N SER A 137 4.29 2.75 -16.14
CA SER A 137 2.96 2.95 -15.52
C SER A 137 2.19 1.64 -15.35
N LYS A 138 2.27 0.74 -16.32
CA LYS A 138 1.63 -0.59 -16.25
C LYS A 138 2.21 -1.42 -15.12
N SER A 139 3.53 -1.42 -14.94
CA SER A 139 4.17 -2.18 -13.86
C SER A 139 3.74 -1.68 -12.47
N LEU A 140 3.65 -0.37 -12.25
CA LEU A 140 3.18 0.17 -10.97
C LEU A 140 1.73 -0.23 -10.66
N VAL A 141 0.86 -0.24 -11.67
CA VAL A 141 -0.52 -0.74 -11.49
C VAL A 141 -0.53 -2.23 -11.17
N ILE A 142 0.32 -3.04 -11.83
CA ILE A 142 0.45 -4.48 -11.53
C ILE A 142 0.87 -4.68 -10.06
N LEU A 143 1.79 -3.85 -9.53
CA LEU A 143 2.16 -3.90 -8.12
C LEU A 143 0.96 -3.61 -7.20
N MET A 144 0.13 -2.61 -7.53
CA MET A 144 -1.09 -2.34 -6.75
C MET A 144 -2.09 -3.50 -6.79
N MET A 145 -2.33 -4.07 -7.97
CA MET A 145 -3.22 -5.22 -8.12
C MET A 145 -2.72 -6.44 -7.35
N ALA A 146 -1.40 -6.63 -7.28
CA ALA A 146 -0.79 -7.74 -6.55
C ALA A 146 -1.16 -7.73 -5.06
N TRP A 147 -1.40 -6.56 -4.45
CA TRP A 147 -1.88 -6.45 -3.07
C TRP A 147 -3.25 -7.13 -2.88
N TYR A 148 -4.21 -6.81 -3.74
CA TYR A 148 -5.54 -7.41 -3.68
C TYR A 148 -5.53 -8.91 -4.00
N VAL A 149 -4.67 -9.33 -4.93
CA VAL A 149 -4.46 -10.76 -5.21
C VAL A 149 -3.89 -11.48 -3.99
N GLY A 150 -2.91 -10.87 -3.31
CA GLY A 150 -2.36 -11.38 -2.05
C GLY A 150 -3.43 -11.50 -0.96
N ALA A 151 -4.25 -10.45 -0.80
CA ALA A 151 -5.36 -10.43 0.14
C ALA A 151 -6.39 -11.53 -0.17
N LEU A 152 -6.74 -11.72 -1.44
CA LEU A 152 -7.67 -12.77 -1.87
C LEU A 152 -7.11 -14.17 -1.59
N VAL A 153 -5.85 -14.42 -1.95
CA VAL A 153 -5.19 -15.71 -1.67
C VAL A 153 -5.07 -15.93 -0.16
N GLY A 154 -4.73 -14.90 0.62
CA GLY A 154 -4.73 -14.95 2.09
C GLY A 154 -6.09 -15.30 2.69
N SER A 155 -7.18 -14.77 2.11
CA SER A 155 -8.55 -15.12 2.50
C SER A 155 -8.86 -16.58 2.21
N VAL A 156 -8.47 -17.11 1.04
CA VAL A 156 -8.67 -18.52 0.70
C VAL A 156 -7.89 -19.43 1.65
N VAL A 157 -6.63 -19.12 1.95
CA VAL A 157 -5.81 -19.86 2.92
C VAL A 157 -6.45 -19.79 4.30
N GLY A 158 -6.88 -18.60 4.74
CA GLY A 158 -7.58 -18.41 6.01
C GLY A 158 -8.87 -19.22 6.09
N TYR A 159 -9.67 -19.27 5.02
CA TYR A 159 -10.86 -20.09 4.92
C TYR A 159 -10.55 -21.59 5.05
N CYS A 160 -9.59 -22.10 4.30
CA CYS A 160 -9.21 -23.50 4.32
C CYS A 160 -8.66 -23.96 5.67
N MET A 161 -8.03 -23.06 6.40
CA MET A 161 -7.45 -23.34 7.71
C MET A 161 -8.42 -23.07 8.87
N TYR A 162 -9.56 -22.43 8.63
CA TYR A 162 -10.52 -22.09 9.65
C TYR A 162 -11.23 -23.36 10.18
N GLY A 163 -11.21 -23.57 11.50
CA GLY A 163 -11.99 -24.66 12.14
C GLY A 163 -11.27 -26.02 12.24
N VAL A 164 -9.98 -26.12 11.87
CA VAL A 164 -9.19 -27.37 12.00
C VAL A 164 -8.31 -27.33 13.27
N GLY A 165 -8.89 -27.06 14.44
CA GLY A 165 -8.17 -27.00 15.74
C GLY A 165 -7.56 -25.62 16.07
N GLU A 166 -6.67 -25.55 17.07
CA GLU A 166 -5.95 -24.31 17.45
C GLU A 166 -4.93 -23.94 16.38
N GLN A 167 -5.34 -23.22 15.32
CA GLN A 167 -4.49 -23.05 14.11
C GLN A 167 -3.98 -21.63 13.88
N TRP A 168 -4.26 -20.67 14.76
CA TRP A 168 -3.76 -19.32 14.56
C TRP A 168 -2.20 -19.25 14.43
N PRO A 169 -1.37 -20.08 15.11
CA PRO A 169 0.07 -20.03 14.91
C PRO A 169 0.47 -20.44 13.49
N TRP A 170 -0.20 -21.47 12.94
CA TRP A 170 0.03 -21.92 11.57
C TRP A 170 -0.41 -20.88 10.54
N LEU A 171 -1.53 -20.17 10.80
CA LEU A 171 -1.94 -19.05 9.96
C LEU A 171 -0.85 -17.97 9.91
N LEU A 172 -0.28 -17.60 11.07
CA LEU A 172 0.80 -16.60 11.16
C LEU A 172 2.12 -17.07 10.53
N PHE A 173 2.31 -18.38 10.37
CA PHE A 173 3.44 -18.95 9.63
C PHE A 173 3.24 -18.86 8.11
N THR A 174 2.01 -18.93 7.58
CA THR A 174 1.75 -19.02 6.14
C THR A 174 2.40 -17.92 5.29
N PRO A 175 2.63 -16.66 5.74
CA PRO A 175 3.35 -15.65 4.97
C PRO A 175 4.77 -16.05 4.57
N ALA A 176 5.38 -17.04 5.26
CA ALA A 176 6.68 -17.59 4.87
C ALA A 176 6.66 -18.22 3.47
N VAL A 177 5.51 -18.79 3.05
CA VAL A 177 5.39 -19.49 1.76
C VAL A 177 5.51 -18.51 0.58
N PRO A 178 4.68 -17.47 0.45
CA PRO A 178 4.84 -16.49 -0.62
C PRO A 178 6.18 -15.74 -0.48
N ALA A 179 6.64 -15.44 0.73
CA ALA A 179 7.95 -14.81 0.93
C ALA A 179 9.10 -15.65 0.35
N LEU A 180 9.08 -16.98 0.51
CA LEU A 180 10.06 -17.87 -0.09
C LEU A 180 9.98 -17.86 -1.62
N ILE A 181 8.79 -17.92 -2.20
CA ILE A 181 8.59 -17.88 -3.66
C ILE A 181 9.18 -16.58 -4.22
N PHE A 182 8.83 -15.44 -3.64
CA PHE A 182 9.32 -14.16 -4.11
C PHE A 182 10.80 -13.93 -3.79
N PHE A 183 11.34 -14.47 -2.70
CA PHE A 183 12.77 -14.50 -2.46
C PHE A 183 13.53 -15.17 -3.60
N LEU A 184 13.09 -16.37 -4.00
CA LEU A 184 13.72 -17.12 -5.10
C LEU A 184 13.64 -16.36 -6.43
N LEU A 185 12.51 -15.71 -6.73
CA LEU A 185 12.37 -14.87 -7.91
C LEU A 185 13.31 -13.66 -7.91
N ARG A 186 13.56 -13.07 -6.73
CA ARG A 186 14.42 -11.90 -6.55
C ARG A 186 15.92 -12.20 -6.62
N LEU A 187 16.35 -13.45 -6.39
CA LEU A 187 17.77 -13.82 -6.40
C LEU A 187 18.47 -13.43 -7.70
N SER A 188 17.77 -13.53 -8.82
CA SER A 188 18.29 -13.24 -10.16
C SER A 188 18.26 -11.76 -10.54
N VAL A 189 17.70 -10.88 -9.71
CA VAL A 189 17.62 -9.45 -9.99
C VAL A 189 18.98 -8.80 -9.68
N PRO A 190 19.66 -8.20 -10.66
CA PRO A 190 20.92 -7.50 -10.43
C PRO A 190 20.66 -6.14 -9.80
N GLU A 191 21.74 -5.50 -9.31
CA GLU A 191 21.65 -4.14 -8.76
C GLU A 191 21.27 -3.14 -9.84
N SER A 192 20.59 -2.06 -9.45
CA SER A 192 20.14 -1.03 -10.34
C SER A 192 21.32 -0.37 -11.10
N PRO A 193 21.24 -0.24 -12.42
CA PRO A 193 22.29 0.42 -13.19
C PRO A 193 22.44 1.90 -12.81
N ARG A 194 21.35 2.60 -12.47
CA ARG A 194 21.40 4.00 -12.01
C ARG A 194 22.09 4.11 -10.65
N TRP A 195 21.83 3.18 -9.73
CA TRP A 195 22.53 3.14 -8.45
C TRP A 195 24.02 2.85 -8.62
N LEU A 196 24.38 1.90 -9.50
CA LEU A 196 25.78 1.58 -9.79
C LEU A 196 26.53 2.79 -10.34
N VAL A 197 25.93 3.57 -11.24
CA VAL A 197 26.52 4.81 -11.75
C VAL A 197 26.68 5.84 -10.63
N ALA A 198 25.68 6.02 -9.78
CA ALA A 198 25.76 6.93 -8.63
C ALA A 198 26.85 6.54 -7.62
N GLN A 199 27.25 5.25 -7.59
CA GLN A 199 28.36 4.73 -6.79
C GLN A 199 29.70 4.69 -7.59
N THR A 200 29.78 5.37 -8.72
CA THR A 200 30.98 5.39 -9.59
C THR A 200 31.39 4.02 -10.18
N LYS A 201 30.50 3.02 -10.13
CA LYS A 201 30.71 1.65 -10.66
C LYS A 201 30.17 1.53 -12.10
N THR A 202 30.65 2.39 -13.00
CA THR A 202 30.14 2.48 -14.38
C THR A 202 30.35 1.20 -15.19
N THR A 203 31.48 0.50 -15.00
CA THR A 203 31.78 -0.79 -15.66
C THR A 203 30.76 -1.88 -15.29
N ASP A 204 30.36 -1.94 -14.01
CA ASP A 204 29.35 -2.91 -13.56
C ASP A 204 27.96 -2.53 -14.08
N ALA A 205 27.64 -1.22 -14.14
CA ALA A 205 26.40 -0.73 -14.73
C ALA A 205 26.29 -1.13 -16.20
N ASP A 206 27.36 -0.94 -17.00
CA ASP A 206 27.41 -1.31 -18.40
C ASP A 206 27.25 -2.84 -18.60
N ARG A 207 27.93 -3.64 -17.78
CA ARG A 207 27.80 -5.10 -17.82
C ARG A 207 26.36 -5.55 -17.57
N VAL A 208 25.70 -4.95 -16.59
CA VAL A 208 24.33 -5.31 -16.22
C VAL A 208 23.34 -4.87 -17.29
N LEU A 209 23.51 -3.68 -17.88
CA LEU A 209 22.69 -3.18 -18.99
C LEU A 209 22.78 -4.09 -20.21
N LYS A 210 24.01 -4.43 -20.63
CA LYS A 210 24.24 -5.33 -21.76
C LYS A 210 23.66 -6.72 -21.55
N LYS A 211 23.71 -7.23 -20.33
CA LYS A 211 23.10 -8.53 -19.96
C LYS A 211 21.57 -8.52 -20.11
N VAL A 212 20.90 -7.39 -19.84
CA VAL A 212 19.44 -7.29 -19.79
C VAL A 212 18.85 -6.83 -21.13
N PHE A 213 19.46 -5.84 -21.77
CA PHE A 213 18.93 -5.20 -22.98
C PHE A 213 19.71 -5.55 -24.25
N GLY A 214 20.79 -6.29 -24.11
CA GLY A 214 21.64 -6.71 -25.25
C GLY A 214 22.91 -5.88 -25.43
N ALA A 215 23.79 -6.34 -26.33
CA ALA A 215 25.13 -5.77 -26.53
C ALA A 215 25.14 -4.29 -26.98
N SER A 216 24.05 -3.79 -27.53
CA SER A 216 23.89 -2.40 -27.98
C SER A 216 23.57 -1.41 -26.86
N ALA A 217 23.26 -1.89 -25.66
CA ALA A 217 22.96 -1.03 -24.52
C ALA A 217 24.22 -0.42 -23.94
N ASP A 218 24.18 0.88 -23.62
CA ASP A 218 25.31 1.65 -23.06
C ASP A 218 24.83 2.41 -21.81
N VAL A 219 25.76 2.66 -20.88
CA VAL A 219 25.51 3.51 -19.69
C VAL A 219 25.02 4.91 -20.08
N LYS A 220 25.46 5.42 -21.24
CA LYS A 220 24.99 6.71 -21.79
C LYS A 220 23.47 6.74 -22.05
N ASP A 221 22.85 5.59 -22.25
CA ASP A 221 21.40 5.46 -22.47
C ASP A 221 20.57 5.65 -21.20
N LEU A 222 21.21 5.69 -20.02
CA LEU A 222 20.53 6.01 -18.76
C LEU A 222 20.05 7.47 -18.68
N GLY A 223 20.35 8.29 -19.69
CA GLY A 223 20.09 9.73 -19.69
C GLY A 223 21.05 10.47 -18.76
N ALA A 224 21.05 11.78 -18.82
CA ALA A 224 21.99 12.68 -18.13
C ALA A 224 21.92 12.60 -16.58
N VAL A 225 22.08 11.39 -16.02
CA VAL A 225 22.37 11.23 -14.58
C VAL A 225 23.72 11.89 -14.23
N GLN A 226 24.53 12.21 -15.23
CA GLN A 226 25.83 12.87 -15.03
C GLN A 226 25.71 14.38 -14.74
N GLU A 227 24.63 15.04 -15.13
CA GLU A 227 24.48 16.49 -14.85
C GLU A 227 23.70 16.78 -13.57
N GLU A 228 22.81 15.85 -13.14
CA GLU A 228 22.07 16.03 -11.88
C GLU A 228 22.79 15.47 -10.64
N SER A 229 23.81 14.63 -10.80
CA SER A 229 24.57 14.07 -9.64
C SER A 229 25.63 15.03 -9.07
N GLY A 230 25.87 16.16 -9.71
CA GLY A 230 26.76 17.21 -9.18
C GLY A 230 26.07 18.20 -8.24
N GLU A 231 24.80 18.44 -8.44
CA GLU A 231 23.97 19.21 -7.51
C GLU A 231 22.89 18.30 -6.95
N GLN A 232 23.08 17.81 -5.74
CA GLN A 232 21.96 17.35 -4.92
C GLN A 232 20.99 18.53 -4.86
N MET A 233 19.88 18.47 -5.60
CA MET A 233 18.81 19.46 -5.39
C MET A 233 18.61 19.58 -3.88
N PRO A 234 18.75 20.78 -3.29
CA PRO A 234 18.64 20.96 -1.86
C PRO A 234 17.30 20.37 -1.43
N ARG A 235 17.35 19.34 -0.58
CA ARG A 235 16.12 18.72 -0.07
C ARG A 235 15.38 19.80 0.69
N THR A 236 14.40 20.39 0.05
CA THR A 236 13.58 21.43 0.63
C THR A 236 12.91 20.86 1.88
N SER A 237 13.14 21.46 3.03
CA SER A 237 12.49 21.01 4.26
C SER A 237 10.99 21.31 4.19
N LEU A 238 10.16 20.55 4.94
CA LEU A 238 8.72 20.83 5.04
C LEU A 238 8.43 22.26 5.46
N ILE A 239 9.27 22.83 6.35
CA ILE A 239 9.15 24.22 6.81
C ILE A 239 9.36 25.20 5.63
N GLN A 240 10.31 24.93 4.75
CA GLN A 240 10.52 25.71 3.55
C GLN A 240 9.36 25.59 2.57
N ALA A 241 8.84 24.37 2.35
CA ALA A 241 7.66 24.14 1.53
C ALA A 241 6.43 24.93 2.04
N PHE A 242 6.24 25.03 3.36
CA PHE A 242 5.17 25.82 3.95
C PHE A 242 5.39 27.33 3.79
N LYS A 243 6.63 27.82 3.92
CA LYS A 243 6.99 29.22 3.63
C LYS A 243 6.77 29.60 2.16
N MET A 244 6.88 28.63 1.24
CA MET A 244 6.60 28.81 -0.18
C MET A 244 5.09 28.80 -0.52
N GLY A 245 4.20 28.66 0.47
CA GLY A 245 2.75 28.74 0.29
C GLY A 245 2.03 27.41 0.02
N TYR A 246 2.73 26.27 0.05
CA TYR A 246 2.13 24.95 -0.25
C TYR A 246 1.33 24.35 0.92
N PHE A 247 1.14 25.05 2.02
CA PHE A 247 0.41 24.56 3.19
C PHE A 247 -1.03 24.12 2.87
N LYS A 248 -1.78 24.89 2.08
CA LYS A 248 -3.17 24.55 1.72
C LYS A 248 -3.25 23.22 0.98
N ARG A 249 -2.34 22.98 0.04
CA ARG A 249 -2.26 21.72 -0.74
C ARG A 249 -1.83 20.55 0.13
N PHE A 250 -0.84 20.79 0.98
CA PHE A 250 -0.37 19.82 1.95
C PHE A 250 -1.51 19.40 2.89
N PHE A 251 -2.23 20.37 3.44
CA PHE A 251 -3.39 20.12 4.32
C PHE A 251 -4.49 19.34 3.58
N PHE A 252 -4.85 19.75 2.35
CA PHE A 252 -5.82 19.01 1.53
C PHE A 252 -5.44 17.55 1.33
N VAL A 253 -4.21 17.29 0.89
CA VAL A 253 -3.77 15.90 0.63
C VAL A 253 -3.66 15.11 1.92
N ALA A 254 -3.23 15.72 3.03
CA ALA A 254 -3.19 15.08 4.33
C ALA A 254 -4.58 14.60 4.76
N VAL A 255 -5.57 15.49 4.71
CA VAL A 255 -6.96 15.13 5.04
C VAL A 255 -7.52 14.10 4.06
N PHE A 256 -7.30 14.29 2.75
CA PHE A 256 -7.70 13.36 1.71
C PHE A 256 -7.17 11.94 2.02
N TRP A 257 -5.89 11.78 2.27
CA TRP A 257 -5.33 10.45 2.51
C TRP A 257 -5.68 9.86 3.89
N VAL A 258 -5.74 10.67 4.94
CA VAL A 258 -6.14 10.19 6.28
C VAL A 258 -7.58 9.72 6.27
N CYS A 259 -8.50 10.50 5.71
CA CYS A 259 -9.93 10.16 5.66
C CYS A 259 -10.22 8.94 4.77
N GLN A 260 -9.36 8.66 3.80
CA GLN A 260 -9.42 7.46 2.99
C GLN A 260 -8.80 6.25 3.73
N CYS A 261 -7.59 6.42 4.29
CA CYS A 261 -6.81 5.34 4.87
C CYS A 261 -7.42 4.83 6.19
N ALA A 262 -7.95 5.71 7.04
CA ALA A 262 -8.44 5.33 8.36
C ALA A 262 -9.60 4.31 8.30
N PRO A 263 -10.71 4.53 7.58
CA PRO A 263 -11.80 3.55 7.51
C PRO A 263 -11.39 2.26 6.82
N VAL A 264 -10.63 2.34 5.72
CA VAL A 264 -10.26 1.13 4.96
C VAL A 264 -9.28 0.23 5.70
N THR A 265 -8.36 0.80 6.48
CA THR A 265 -7.43 0.00 7.28
C THR A 265 -8.18 -0.84 8.31
N VAL A 266 -9.25 -0.28 8.90
CA VAL A 266 -10.16 -1.03 9.79
C VAL A 266 -10.84 -2.18 9.04
N VAL A 267 -11.37 -1.94 7.84
CA VAL A 267 -12.00 -3.00 7.02
C VAL A 267 -10.99 -4.10 6.67
N PHE A 268 -9.75 -3.74 6.35
CA PHE A 268 -8.71 -4.73 6.02
C PHE A 268 -8.26 -5.53 7.24
N MET A 269 -8.12 -4.88 8.40
CA MET A 269 -7.65 -5.53 9.63
C MET A 269 -8.73 -6.35 10.36
N PHE A 270 -9.99 -5.95 10.26
CA PHE A 270 -11.08 -6.53 11.03
C PHE A 270 -12.22 -7.06 10.15
N GLY A 271 -12.00 -7.25 8.85
CA GLY A 271 -13.03 -7.70 7.90
C GLY A 271 -13.81 -8.92 8.38
N PRO A 272 -13.18 -10.06 8.72
CA PRO A 272 -13.90 -11.23 9.23
C PRO A 272 -14.68 -10.94 10.50
N THR A 273 -14.12 -10.22 11.47
CA THR A 273 -14.79 -9.81 12.72
C THR A 273 -16.01 -8.94 12.44
N ILE A 274 -15.88 -7.98 11.54
CA ILE A 274 -16.96 -7.08 11.11
C ILE A 274 -18.12 -7.90 10.52
N LEU A 275 -17.82 -8.82 9.60
CA LEU A 275 -18.84 -9.63 8.94
C LEU A 275 -19.49 -10.63 9.89
N GLN A 276 -18.75 -11.19 10.84
CA GLN A 276 -19.32 -12.03 11.92
C GLN A 276 -20.31 -11.23 12.75
N THR A 277 -19.95 -10.01 13.13
CA THR A 277 -20.83 -9.14 13.94
C THR A 277 -22.10 -8.73 13.18
N PHE A 278 -22.05 -8.60 11.86
CA PHE A 278 -23.23 -8.41 11.01
C PHE A 278 -24.05 -9.69 10.77
N GLY A 279 -23.67 -10.82 11.35
CA GLY A 279 -24.35 -12.11 11.15
C GLY A 279 -24.14 -12.72 9.76
N LEU A 280 -23.15 -12.26 9.00
CA LEU A 280 -22.77 -12.80 7.70
C LEU A 280 -21.94 -14.10 7.82
N GLY A 281 -22.52 -15.09 8.51
CA GLY A 281 -21.88 -16.36 8.75
C GLY A 281 -21.01 -16.37 10.01
N SER A 282 -20.93 -17.55 10.65
CA SER A 282 -19.98 -17.82 11.73
C SER A 282 -18.71 -18.46 11.14
N GLY A 283 -17.56 -18.12 11.67
CA GLY A 283 -16.32 -18.80 11.32
C GLY A 283 -15.87 -18.58 9.87
N ALA A 284 -15.65 -19.66 9.14
CA ALA A 284 -15.07 -19.64 7.78
C ALA A 284 -15.88 -18.80 6.76
N LEU A 285 -17.21 -18.73 6.87
CA LEU A 285 -18.04 -17.97 5.93
C LEU A 285 -17.76 -16.46 5.98
N SER A 286 -17.43 -15.90 7.16
CA SER A 286 -17.06 -14.50 7.30
C SER A 286 -15.76 -14.18 6.55
N VAL A 287 -14.83 -15.13 6.49
CA VAL A 287 -13.57 -15.01 5.73
C VAL A 287 -13.85 -14.96 4.22
N LEU A 288 -14.76 -15.81 3.71
CA LEU A 288 -15.20 -15.75 2.31
C LEU A 288 -15.95 -14.46 1.98
N GLY A 289 -16.80 -13.96 2.88
CA GLY A 289 -17.44 -12.67 2.71
C GLY A 289 -16.43 -11.54 2.61
N THR A 290 -15.37 -11.58 3.41
CA THR A 290 -14.26 -10.62 3.34
C THR A 290 -13.51 -10.74 2.00
N ALA A 291 -13.27 -11.95 1.50
CA ALA A 291 -12.68 -12.17 0.19
C ALA A 291 -13.50 -11.49 -0.93
N LEU A 292 -14.84 -11.57 -0.86
CA LEU A 292 -15.73 -10.92 -1.82
C LEU A 292 -15.59 -9.38 -1.76
N ILE A 293 -15.41 -8.80 -0.58
CA ILE A 293 -15.15 -7.36 -0.45
C ILE A 293 -13.84 -6.97 -1.16
N TYR A 294 -12.78 -7.80 -1.07
CA TYR A 294 -11.52 -7.53 -1.80
C TYR A 294 -11.70 -7.64 -3.32
N VAL A 295 -12.57 -8.52 -3.80
CA VAL A 295 -12.94 -8.56 -5.22
C VAL A 295 -13.59 -7.24 -5.64
N PHE A 296 -14.48 -6.65 -4.82
CA PHE A 296 -15.07 -5.35 -5.12
C PHE A 296 -14.02 -4.22 -5.16
N PHE A 297 -13.06 -4.20 -4.23
CA PHE A 297 -11.94 -3.26 -4.29
C PHE A 297 -11.15 -3.41 -5.60
N MET A 298 -10.81 -4.64 -5.98
CA MET A 298 -10.08 -4.94 -7.21
C MET A 298 -10.85 -4.52 -8.46
N LEU A 299 -12.17 -4.77 -8.50
CA LEU A 299 -13.05 -4.32 -9.59
C LEU A 299 -13.14 -2.79 -9.66
N GLY A 300 -13.02 -2.08 -8.55
CA GLY A 300 -12.93 -0.62 -8.52
C GLY A 300 -11.63 -0.09 -9.14
N VAL A 301 -10.50 -0.79 -8.95
CA VAL A 301 -9.20 -0.42 -9.56
C VAL A 301 -9.18 -0.65 -11.06
N ALA A 302 -9.82 -1.72 -11.55
CA ALA A 302 -9.70 -2.16 -12.94
C ALA A 302 -10.09 -1.11 -14.00
N PRO A 303 -11.19 -0.34 -13.87
CA PRO A 303 -11.53 0.71 -14.82
C PRO A 303 -10.53 1.87 -14.85
N ALA A 304 -9.94 2.19 -13.69
CA ALA A 304 -9.00 3.30 -13.57
C ALA A 304 -7.76 3.13 -14.46
N ILE A 305 -7.30 1.89 -14.68
CA ILE A 305 -6.16 1.58 -15.55
C ILE A 305 -6.33 2.17 -16.96
N LYS A 306 -7.55 2.15 -17.48
CA LYS A 306 -7.87 2.66 -18.83
C LYS A 306 -8.29 4.13 -18.82
N CYS A 307 -8.96 4.58 -17.76
CA CYS A 307 -9.64 5.88 -17.74
C CYS A 307 -8.85 6.96 -16.99
N ILE A 308 -7.76 6.63 -16.28
CA ILE A 308 -7.04 7.56 -15.39
C ILE A 308 -6.65 8.88 -16.04
N ASN A 309 -6.18 8.86 -17.30
CA ASN A 309 -5.75 10.06 -18.02
C ASN A 309 -6.94 10.95 -18.44
N GLY A 310 -8.13 10.38 -18.60
CA GLY A 310 -9.36 11.10 -18.98
C GLY A 310 -10.22 11.56 -17.82
N MET A 311 -9.93 11.13 -16.59
CA MET A 311 -10.76 11.40 -15.42
C MET A 311 -10.46 12.77 -14.82
N PRO A 312 -11.51 13.60 -14.55
CA PRO A 312 -11.34 14.83 -13.77
C PRO A 312 -11.02 14.46 -12.31
N ARG A 313 -9.85 14.93 -11.80
CA ARG A 313 -9.33 14.54 -10.47
C ARG A 313 -10.27 14.96 -9.35
N ARG A 314 -10.63 16.25 -9.33
CA ARG A 314 -11.52 16.83 -8.33
C ARG A 314 -12.88 16.14 -8.28
N THR A 315 -13.55 16.01 -9.43
CA THR A 315 -14.88 15.39 -9.49
C THR A 315 -14.83 13.94 -9.04
N THR A 316 -13.80 13.19 -9.43
CA THR A 316 -13.66 11.78 -9.04
C THR A 316 -13.52 11.65 -7.53
N VAL A 317 -12.64 12.45 -6.89
CA VAL A 317 -12.45 12.42 -5.43
C VAL A 317 -13.74 12.77 -4.69
N ILE A 318 -14.48 13.80 -5.14
CA ILE A 318 -15.76 14.21 -4.52
C ILE A 318 -16.79 13.09 -4.64
N VAL A 319 -16.99 12.53 -5.83
CA VAL A 319 -17.98 11.48 -6.07
C VAL A 319 -17.67 10.21 -5.30
N THR A 320 -16.41 9.78 -5.30
CA THR A 320 -16.00 8.57 -4.57
C THR A 320 -16.17 8.73 -3.06
N TYR A 321 -15.81 9.89 -2.48
CA TYR A 321 -16.08 10.16 -1.07
C TYR A 321 -17.57 10.20 -0.74
N ALA A 322 -18.42 10.78 -1.60
CA ALA A 322 -19.86 10.80 -1.38
C ALA A 322 -20.44 9.37 -1.29
N PHE A 323 -20.05 8.48 -2.20
CA PHE A 323 -20.49 7.08 -2.14
C PHE A 323 -19.91 6.34 -0.92
N MET A 324 -18.63 6.53 -0.60
CA MET A 324 -18.00 5.90 0.56
C MET A 324 -18.66 6.36 1.87
N ALA A 325 -18.90 7.66 2.03
CA ALA A 325 -19.55 8.21 3.20
C ALA A 325 -20.98 7.67 3.35
N ALA A 326 -21.76 7.70 2.26
CA ALA A 326 -23.13 7.19 2.25
C ALA A 326 -23.16 5.70 2.63
N ALA A 327 -22.30 4.89 2.05
CA ALA A 327 -22.24 3.46 2.33
C ALA A 327 -21.90 3.17 3.80
N LEU A 328 -20.89 3.85 4.37
CA LEU A 328 -20.50 3.66 5.77
C LEU A 328 -21.59 4.14 6.74
N LEU A 329 -22.24 5.28 6.47
CA LEU A 329 -23.37 5.75 7.29
C LEU A 329 -24.54 4.77 7.24
N LEU A 330 -24.90 4.26 6.05
CA LEU A 330 -25.96 3.29 5.90
C LEU A 330 -25.62 1.96 6.62
N LEU A 331 -24.37 1.49 6.54
CA LEU A 331 -23.90 0.33 7.33
C LEU A 331 -24.04 0.57 8.83
N GLY A 332 -23.76 1.78 9.31
CA GLY A 332 -23.92 2.15 10.70
C GLY A 332 -25.37 2.23 11.16
N LEU A 333 -26.25 2.83 10.34
CA LEU A 333 -27.68 3.00 10.65
C LEU A 333 -28.46 1.67 10.52
N PHE A 334 -28.09 0.82 9.58
CA PHE A 334 -28.73 -0.46 9.30
C PHE A 334 -27.87 -1.65 9.73
N SER A 335 -27.32 -1.58 10.94
CA SER A 335 -26.43 -2.64 11.50
C SER A 335 -27.11 -4.02 11.63
N ASN A 336 -28.45 -4.08 11.64
CA ASN A 336 -29.25 -5.30 11.66
C ASN A 336 -29.83 -5.68 10.29
N ALA A 337 -29.30 -5.11 9.19
CA ALA A 337 -29.79 -5.40 7.84
C ALA A 337 -29.49 -6.86 7.44
N SER A 338 -30.21 -7.33 6.41
CA SER A 338 -29.93 -8.66 5.87
C SER A 338 -28.50 -8.76 5.30
N PRO A 339 -27.87 -9.95 5.31
CA PRO A 339 -26.53 -10.19 4.78
C PRO A 339 -26.30 -9.63 3.38
N ILE A 340 -27.30 -9.72 2.50
CA ILE A 340 -27.22 -9.22 1.13
C ILE A 340 -27.12 -7.69 1.13
N VAL A 341 -27.90 -6.98 1.94
CA VAL A 341 -27.83 -5.51 2.05
C VAL A 341 -26.47 -5.06 2.53
N VAL A 342 -25.91 -5.74 3.55
CA VAL A 342 -24.57 -5.44 4.06
C VAL A 342 -23.52 -5.61 2.98
N LEU A 343 -23.54 -6.70 2.21
CA LEU A 343 -22.61 -6.94 1.09
C LEU A 343 -22.77 -5.90 -0.02
N VAL A 344 -24.00 -5.50 -0.36
CA VAL A 344 -24.26 -4.43 -1.34
C VAL A 344 -23.68 -3.10 -0.86
N LEU A 345 -23.87 -2.75 0.40
CA LEU A 345 -23.30 -1.53 0.99
C LEU A 345 -21.77 -1.58 1.00
N PHE A 346 -21.16 -2.74 1.30
CA PHE A 346 -19.72 -2.90 1.14
C PHE A 346 -19.26 -2.77 -0.31
N ALA A 347 -20.03 -3.23 -1.29
CA ALA A 347 -19.72 -3.02 -2.71
C ALA A 347 -19.76 -1.53 -3.07
N ILE A 348 -20.79 -0.79 -2.57
CA ILE A 348 -20.93 0.67 -2.76
C ILE A 348 -19.77 1.43 -2.10
N TYR A 349 -19.17 0.91 -1.04
CA TYR A 349 -17.97 1.45 -0.41
C TYR A 349 -16.69 1.08 -1.19
N ALA A 350 -16.52 -0.21 -1.50
CA ALA A 350 -15.26 -0.77 -2.00
C ALA A 350 -14.96 -0.38 -3.46
N LEU A 351 -15.98 -0.34 -4.33
CA LEU A 351 -15.80 0.02 -5.74
C LEU A 351 -15.28 1.47 -5.90
N PRO A 352 -15.91 2.50 -5.29
CA PRO A 352 -15.39 3.87 -5.33
C PRO A 352 -14.02 4.01 -4.65
N TYR A 353 -13.79 3.31 -3.54
CA TYR A 353 -12.47 3.30 -2.89
C TYR A 353 -11.39 2.77 -3.85
N GLY A 354 -11.64 1.64 -4.52
CA GLY A 354 -10.69 1.07 -5.48
C GLY A 354 -10.36 2.05 -6.61
N LEU A 355 -11.36 2.76 -7.13
CA LEU A 355 -11.17 3.81 -8.12
C LEU A 355 -10.32 4.97 -7.57
N GLN A 356 -10.62 5.43 -6.35
CA GLN A 356 -9.92 6.53 -5.68
C GLN A 356 -8.47 6.18 -5.38
N SER A 357 -8.17 4.94 -4.97
CA SER A 357 -6.82 4.51 -4.61
C SER A 357 -5.81 4.62 -5.75
N VAL A 358 -6.27 4.59 -7.01
CA VAL A 358 -5.39 4.83 -8.16
C VAL A 358 -4.98 6.30 -8.24
N LEU A 359 -5.86 7.22 -7.82
CA LEU A 359 -5.55 8.66 -7.78
C LEU A 359 -4.47 8.99 -6.74
N ASP A 360 -4.29 8.17 -5.71
CA ASP A 360 -3.26 8.37 -4.68
C ASP A 360 -1.85 8.47 -5.26
N ASN A 361 -1.59 7.78 -6.38
CA ASN A 361 -0.29 7.78 -7.03
C ASN A 361 -0.14 8.86 -8.12
N VAL A 362 -1.23 9.48 -8.54
CA VAL A 362 -1.24 10.42 -9.67
C VAL A 362 -1.52 11.85 -9.20
N TYR A 363 -2.61 12.02 -8.44
CA TYR A 363 -3.10 13.34 -8.07
C TYR A 363 -2.20 14.11 -7.09
N PRO A 364 -1.74 13.54 -5.94
CA PRO A 364 -0.86 14.26 -5.03
C PRO A 364 0.47 14.70 -5.66
N PRO A 365 1.17 13.88 -6.49
CA PRO A 365 2.36 14.34 -7.20
C PRO A 365 2.14 15.50 -8.16
N GLU A 366 0.93 15.65 -8.74
CA GLU A 366 0.57 16.76 -9.62
C GLU A 366 0.48 18.11 -8.86
N LEU A 367 0.24 18.09 -7.53
CA LEU A 367 0.02 19.27 -6.70
C LEU A 367 1.31 19.92 -6.15
N PHE A 368 2.45 19.27 -6.31
CA PHE A 368 3.71 19.76 -5.75
C PHE A 368 4.79 19.88 -6.83
N PRO A 369 5.54 21.00 -6.87
CA PRO A 369 6.67 21.15 -7.78
C PRO A 369 7.79 20.17 -7.42
N THR A 370 8.65 19.89 -8.38
CA THR A 370 9.69 18.85 -8.29
C THR A 370 10.58 19.00 -7.06
N GLU A 371 10.90 20.24 -6.66
CA GLU A 371 11.79 20.57 -5.54
C GLU A 371 11.26 20.09 -4.18
N VAL A 372 9.95 20.13 -3.96
CA VAL A 372 9.31 19.77 -2.68
C VAL A 372 8.52 18.46 -2.75
N ARG A 373 8.27 17.92 -3.95
CA ARG A 373 7.39 16.77 -4.21
C ARG A 373 7.73 15.56 -3.36
N SER A 374 8.98 15.12 -3.38
CA SER A 374 9.40 13.91 -2.65
C SER A 374 9.22 14.05 -1.14
N THR A 375 9.58 15.21 -0.58
CA THR A 375 9.44 15.51 0.85
C THR A 375 7.96 15.59 1.24
N ALA A 376 7.14 16.27 0.42
CA ALA A 376 5.70 16.41 0.67
C ALA A 376 5.01 15.04 0.62
N ILE A 377 5.19 14.27 -0.46
CA ILE A 377 4.56 12.95 -0.64
C ILE A 377 5.00 11.98 0.45
N GLY A 378 6.30 11.92 0.78
CA GLY A 378 6.79 11.06 1.85
C GLY A 378 6.16 11.37 3.20
N SER A 379 6.07 12.66 3.55
CA SER A 379 5.45 13.10 4.81
C SER A 379 3.94 12.86 4.83
N LEU A 380 3.25 13.08 3.72
CA LEU A 380 1.81 12.85 3.58
C LEU A 380 1.48 11.35 3.66
N THR A 381 2.28 10.49 3.03
CA THR A 381 2.17 9.03 3.17
C THR A 381 2.31 8.62 4.62
N ALA A 382 3.29 9.19 5.32
CA ALA A 382 3.50 8.95 6.74
C ALA A 382 2.26 9.34 7.58
N ILE A 383 1.72 10.54 7.37
CA ILE A 383 0.52 11.02 8.07
C ILE A 383 -0.69 10.09 7.80
N SER A 384 -0.88 9.64 6.57
CA SER A 384 -1.99 8.73 6.23
C SER A 384 -1.87 7.39 6.94
N LYS A 385 -0.67 6.80 7.02
CA LYS A 385 -0.43 5.55 7.74
C LYS A 385 -0.65 5.71 9.24
N LEU A 386 -0.26 6.84 9.81
CA LEU A 386 -0.55 7.16 11.22
C LEU A 386 -2.07 7.22 11.46
N GLY A 387 -2.84 7.85 10.55
CA GLY A 387 -4.30 7.85 10.61
C GLY A 387 -4.90 6.44 10.61
N GLY A 388 -4.40 5.55 9.74
CA GLY A 388 -4.80 4.14 9.70
C GLY A 388 -4.44 3.37 10.98
N ALA A 389 -3.25 3.62 11.54
CA ALA A 389 -2.80 3.01 12.79
C ALA A 389 -3.69 3.42 13.98
N VAL A 390 -4.00 4.72 14.11
CA VAL A 390 -4.90 5.24 15.15
C VAL A 390 -6.30 4.64 15.02
N ALA A 391 -6.85 4.60 13.81
CA ALA A 391 -8.16 4.00 13.55
C ALA A 391 -8.20 2.52 13.93
N SER A 392 -7.17 1.76 13.55
CA SER A 392 -7.06 0.33 13.88
C SER A 392 -6.87 0.08 15.38
N PHE A 393 -6.17 0.98 16.07
CA PHE A 393 -6.00 0.89 17.53
C PHE A 393 -7.32 1.14 18.26
N LEU A 394 -8.06 2.17 17.86
CA LEU A 394 -9.28 2.58 18.55
C LEU A 394 -10.50 1.69 18.23
N PHE A 395 -10.49 1.00 17.08
CA PHE A 395 -11.63 0.27 16.59
C PHE A 395 -12.13 -0.84 17.56
N PRO A 396 -11.29 -1.74 18.12
CA PRO A 396 -11.76 -2.79 19.02
C PRO A 396 -12.38 -2.23 20.31
N MET A 397 -11.77 -1.20 20.89
CA MET A 397 -12.30 -0.54 22.09
C MET A 397 -13.63 0.17 21.80
N GLY A 398 -13.74 0.81 20.63
CA GLY A 398 -14.97 1.43 20.19
C GLY A 398 -16.07 0.40 19.87
N LEU A 399 -15.69 -0.74 19.30
CA LEU A 399 -16.60 -1.86 19.03
C LEU A 399 -17.22 -2.41 20.32
N GLU A 400 -16.41 -2.61 21.37
CA GLU A 400 -16.85 -3.09 22.67
C GLU A 400 -17.73 -2.05 23.39
N GLY A 401 -17.32 -0.76 23.38
CA GLY A 401 -18.03 0.29 24.13
C GLY A 401 -19.28 0.84 23.45
N PHE A 402 -19.31 0.95 22.14
CA PHE A 402 -20.34 1.66 21.38
C PHE A 402 -21.01 0.79 20.30
N GLY A 403 -20.51 -0.41 20.07
CA GLY A 403 -21.02 -1.33 19.05
C GLY A 403 -20.62 -0.98 17.63
N LEU A 404 -20.84 -1.94 16.72
CA LEU A 404 -20.39 -1.88 15.33
C LEU A 404 -21.02 -0.73 14.55
N GLY A 405 -22.34 -0.49 14.74
CA GLY A 405 -23.04 0.58 14.03
C GLY A 405 -22.43 1.96 14.29
N SER A 406 -22.07 2.25 15.56
CA SER A 406 -21.42 3.52 15.92
C SER A 406 -20.04 3.65 15.27
N MET A 407 -19.27 2.57 15.14
CA MET A 407 -17.96 2.59 14.49
C MET A 407 -18.08 2.89 12.99
N PHE A 408 -19.09 2.36 12.31
CA PHE A 408 -19.35 2.69 10.91
C PHE A 408 -19.85 4.13 10.72
N ILE A 409 -20.66 4.66 11.66
CA ILE A 409 -21.02 6.09 11.65
C ILE A 409 -19.78 6.97 11.79
N VAL A 410 -18.85 6.64 12.70
CA VAL A 410 -17.56 7.36 12.82
C VAL A 410 -16.77 7.31 11.51
N GLY A 411 -16.66 6.14 10.88
CA GLY A 411 -16.03 6.01 9.56
C GLY A 411 -16.70 6.84 8.46
N GLY A 412 -18.03 6.89 8.48
CA GLY A 412 -18.84 7.73 7.60
C GLY A 412 -18.59 9.23 7.82
N VAL A 413 -18.53 9.67 9.07
CA VAL A 413 -18.19 11.08 9.43
C VAL A 413 -16.78 11.43 8.96
N ILE A 414 -15.80 10.54 9.16
CA ILE A 414 -14.44 10.74 8.64
C ILE A 414 -14.46 10.90 7.11
N SER A 415 -15.23 10.08 6.41
CA SER A 415 -15.39 10.18 4.94
C SER A 415 -16.09 11.48 4.52
N ILE A 416 -17.07 11.98 5.30
CA ILE A 416 -17.69 13.30 5.08
C ILE A 416 -16.68 14.42 5.24
N ILE A 417 -15.79 14.36 6.24
CA ILE A 417 -14.73 15.36 6.39
C ILE A 417 -13.84 15.37 5.12
N GLY A 418 -13.45 14.20 4.61
CA GLY A 418 -12.72 14.09 3.35
C GLY A 418 -13.50 14.68 2.15
N LEU A 419 -14.81 14.41 2.08
CA LEU A 419 -15.70 14.97 1.06
C LEU A 419 -15.75 16.50 1.13
N VAL A 420 -16.03 17.06 2.30
CA VAL A 420 -16.15 18.51 2.51
C VAL A 420 -14.84 19.22 2.15
N VAL A 421 -13.71 18.72 2.67
CA VAL A 421 -12.41 19.29 2.34
C VAL A 421 -12.12 19.20 0.84
N SER A 422 -12.51 18.10 0.19
CA SER A 422 -12.33 17.95 -1.26
C SER A 422 -13.21 18.92 -2.07
N ILE A 423 -14.44 19.19 -1.65
CA ILE A 423 -15.32 20.18 -2.31
C ILE A 423 -14.69 21.57 -2.30
N PHE A 424 -14.13 22.00 -1.16
CA PHE A 424 -13.63 23.35 -1.00
C PHE A 424 -12.16 23.54 -1.39
N MET A 425 -11.33 22.50 -1.34
CA MET A 425 -9.89 22.65 -1.48
C MET A 425 -9.25 21.83 -2.61
N ALA A 426 -9.95 20.85 -3.19
CA ALA A 426 -9.39 20.02 -4.25
C ALA A 426 -9.27 20.83 -5.56
N PRO A 427 -8.07 21.08 -6.11
CA PRO A 427 -7.92 21.71 -7.42
C PRO A 427 -8.17 20.68 -8.53
N GLU A 428 -8.62 21.14 -9.70
CA GLU A 428 -8.71 20.28 -10.89
C GLU A 428 -7.37 20.36 -11.65
N THR A 429 -6.74 19.23 -11.87
CA THR A 429 -5.45 19.12 -12.55
C THR A 429 -5.51 18.42 -13.90
N LYS A 430 -6.72 17.98 -14.32
CA LYS A 430 -6.90 17.27 -15.59
C LYS A 430 -6.42 18.10 -16.77
N GLY A 431 -5.51 17.54 -17.55
CA GLY A 431 -5.02 18.14 -18.79
C GLY A 431 -3.99 19.25 -18.61
N LEU A 432 -3.61 19.55 -17.37
CA LEU A 432 -2.54 20.50 -17.06
C LEU A 432 -1.17 19.79 -17.07
N SER A 433 -0.12 20.51 -17.45
CA SER A 433 1.26 20.09 -17.23
C SER A 433 1.59 20.05 -15.72
N LEU A 434 2.67 19.37 -15.35
CA LEU A 434 3.13 19.33 -13.95
C LEU A 434 3.50 20.72 -13.41
N GLU A 435 3.97 21.61 -14.25
CA GLU A 435 4.30 22.99 -13.88
C GLU A 435 3.04 23.81 -13.64
N GLU A 436 2.07 23.76 -14.57
CA GLU A 436 0.78 24.43 -14.43
C GLU A 436 -0.01 23.94 -13.22
N SER A 437 -0.09 22.62 -13.01
CA SER A 437 -0.82 22.04 -11.88
C SER A 437 -0.16 22.37 -10.54
N SER A 438 1.17 22.49 -10.50
CA SER A 438 1.89 22.91 -9.30
C SER A 438 1.83 24.41 -9.03
N SER A 439 1.37 25.24 -9.95
CA SER A 439 1.18 26.70 -9.78
C SER A 439 -0.24 27.09 -9.33
N LEU A 440 -1.25 26.18 -9.42
CA LEU A 440 -2.63 26.40 -8.94
C LEU A 440 -2.67 26.66 -7.44
#